data_793d7be7d73471e0649dc86993646077
#
_entry.id   793d7be7d73471e0649dc86993646077
#
_cell.length_a   1.000
_cell.length_b   1.000
_cell.length_c   1.000
_cell.angle_alpha   90.00
_cell.angle_beta   90.00
_cell.angle_gamma   90.00
#
_symmetry.space_group_name_H-M   'P 1'
#
loop_
_entity.id
_entity.type
_entity.pdbx_description
1 polymer ?
#
loop_
_entity_poly.entity_id
_entity_poly.type
_entity_poly.pdbx_seq_one_letter_code
_entity_poly.pdbx_strand_id
1 'polypeptide(L)'
;MIKKRGLMALLLILILTYACKKTYETVPSDVVINELMPVNSTTIADNYGEYDDWIEIFNLSTSTIDLSGYYLSDNHKKPSKWQIPNGTSIVGKGYLIIWADGDSTQFGLHTNFKLSSEGEEAVLTKPDLTITDKVSFPAPTGELYYSRVPNGTGSFKWQSPTFNKSNNAR
;
A
#
# COMPACT_ATOMS: atom_id res chain seq x y z
N MET A 1 -31.62 -41.17 -60.22
CA MET A 1 -32.11 -40.56 -58.99
C MET A 1 -30.91 -40.37 -58.03
N ILE A 2 -30.36 -39.20 -57.98
CA ILE A 2 -29.16 -38.88 -57.11
C ILE A 2 -29.65 -38.10 -55.91
N LYS A 3 -29.57 -38.70 -54.71
CA LYS A 3 -29.89 -38.04 -53.44
C LYS A 3 -28.76 -37.10 -53.03
N LYS A 4 -29.03 -35.79 -53.02
CA LYS A 4 -28.14 -34.77 -52.42
C LYS A 4 -28.21 -34.88 -50.91
N ARG A 5 -27.10 -35.25 -50.29
CA ARG A 5 -26.90 -35.12 -48.81
C ARG A 5 -26.45 -33.71 -48.52
N GLY A 6 -27.30 -32.95 -47.83
CA GLY A 6 -26.98 -31.64 -47.34
C GLY A 6 -25.97 -31.72 -46.17
N LEU A 7 -24.82 -31.09 -46.32
CA LEU A 7 -23.81 -30.92 -45.29
C LEU A 7 -24.19 -29.71 -44.43
N MET A 8 -24.68 -29.98 -43.22
CA MET A 8 -25.01 -28.94 -42.26
C MET A 8 -23.72 -28.57 -41.55
N ALA A 9 -23.12 -27.43 -41.92
CA ALA A 9 -21.94 -26.87 -41.26
C ALA A 9 -22.38 -26.25 -39.94
N LEU A 10 -21.97 -26.87 -38.81
CA LEU A 10 -22.18 -26.38 -37.49
C LEU A 10 -21.10 -25.28 -37.23
N LEU A 11 -21.50 -24.00 -37.28
CA LEU A 11 -20.62 -22.87 -36.98
C LEU A 11 -20.48 -22.76 -35.47
N LEU A 12 -19.38 -23.25 -34.92
CA LEU A 12 -19.05 -23.11 -33.51
C LEU A 12 -18.53 -21.69 -33.25
N ILE A 13 -19.39 -20.81 -32.77
CA ILE A 13 -18.98 -19.43 -32.35
C ILE A 13 -18.25 -19.55 -31.01
N LEU A 14 -16.92 -19.47 -31.06
CA LEU A 14 -16.07 -19.39 -29.89
C LEU A 14 -16.14 -17.95 -29.34
N ILE A 15 -16.99 -17.72 -28.33
CA ILE A 15 -17.05 -16.45 -27.63
C ILE A 15 -15.82 -16.39 -26.70
N LEU A 16 -14.75 -15.73 -27.14
CA LEU A 16 -13.66 -15.35 -26.28
C LEU A 16 -14.16 -14.26 -25.31
N THR A 17 -14.49 -14.64 -24.10
CA THR A 17 -14.69 -13.68 -23.01
C THR A 17 -13.32 -13.12 -22.61
N TYR A 18 -12.94 -11.97 -23.16
CA TYR A 18 -11.84 -11.18 -22.65
C TYR A 18 -12.24 -10.66 -21.26
N ALA A 19 -11.82 -11.37 -20.22
CA ALA A 19 -11.86 -10.82 -18.87
C ALA A 19 -10.87 -9.66 -18.82
N CYS A 20 -11.38 -8.43 -18.86
CA CYS A 20 -10.58 -7.23 -18.68
C CYS A 20 -10.03 -7.26 -17.23
N LYS A 21 -8.81 -7.77 -17.05
CA LYS A 21 -8.09 -7.63 -15.78
C LYS A 21 -7.75 -6.15 -15.65
N LYS A 22 -8.42 -5.46 -14.73
CA LYS A 22 -8.06 -4.10 -14.36
C LYS A 22 -6.65 -4.15 -13.76
N THR A 23 -5.65 -3.77 -14.52
CA THR A 23 -4.28 -3.56 -14.04
C THR A 23 -4.24 -2.22 -13.34
N TYR A 24 -3.89 -2.24 -12.05
CA TYR A 24 -3.66 -1.01 -11.28
C TYR A 24 -2.19 -0.65 -11.44
N GLU A 25 -1.92 0.25 -12.38
CA GLU A 25 -0.58 0.79 -12.60
C GLU A 25 -0.30 1.91 -11.58
N THR A 26 0.91 1.93 -11.02
CA THR A 26 1.34 3.05 -10.18
C THR A 26 1.85 4.19 -11.03
N VAL A 27 1.49 5.42 -10.67
CA VAL A 27 2.01 6.63 -11.29
C VAL A 27 3.14 7.18 -10.41
N PRO A 28 4.30 7.53 -10.98
CA PRO A 28 5.39 8.12 -10.21
C PRO A 28 4.92 9.27 -9.32
N SER A 29 5.32 9.25 -8.06
CA SER A 29 4.93 10.23 -7.05
C SER A 29 6.13 10.62 -6.21
N ASP A 30 6.11 11.86 -5.73
CA ASP A 30 7.09 12.34 -4.76
C ASP A 30 6.84 11.82 -3.33
N VAL A 31 5.70 11.16 -3.08
CA VAL A 31 5.39 10.49 -1.82
C VAL A 31 5.25 9.00 -2.01
N VAL A 32 5.94 8.24 -1.17
CA VAL A 32 6.03 6.78 -1.27
C VAL A 32 5.88 6.12 0.09
N ILE A 33 5.42 4.88 0.10
CA ILE A 33 5.51 4.00 1.26
C ILE A 33 6.98 3.63 1.42
N ASN A 34 7.56 3.97 2.57
CA ASN A 34 8.99 3.82 2.84
C ASN A 34 9.32 2.64 3.74
N GLU A 35 8.45 2.41 4.74
CA GLU A 35 8.64 1.38 5.75
C GLU A 35 7.30 0.88 6.28
N LEU A 36 7.24 -0.39 6.63
CA LEU A 36 6.06 -1.06 7.21
C LEU A 36 6.51 -1.88 8.42
N MET A 37 5.73 -1.86 9.48
CA MET A 37 5.86 -2.77 10.61
C MET A 37 4.56 -3.55 10.82
N PRO A 38 4.41 -4.73 10.22
CA PRO A 38 3.17 -5.51 10.30
C PRO A 38 3.07 -6.39 11.57
N VAL A 39 4.06 -6.36 12.44
CA VAL A 39 4.04 -6.98 13.77
C VAL A 39 4.87 -6.10 14.71
N ASN A 40 4.21 -5.37 15.60
CA ASN A 40 4.82 -4.54 16.61
C ASN A 40 4.26 -4.93 17.98
N SER A 41 5.03 -5.60 18.80
CA SER A 41 4.58 -6.05 20.14
C SER A 41 5.34 -5.36 21.26
N THR A 42 6.57 -4.85 20.99
CA THR A 42 7.44 -4.30 22.03
C THR A 42 8.31 -3.14 21.57
N THR A 43 8.36 -2.85 20.26
CA THR A 43 9.42 -1.98 19.73
C THR A 43 9.09 -0.49 19.88
N ILE A 44 7.94 -0.04 19.44
CA ILE A 44 7.53 1.37 19.50
C ILE A 44 6.05 1.45 19.84
N ALA A 45 5.72 2.14 20.93
CA ALA A 45 4.34 2.44 21.29
C ALA A 45 3.90 3.77 20.65
N ASP A 46 2.61 3.87 20.39
CA ASP A 46 1.93 5.08 19.98
C ASP A 46 1.74 6.06 21.15
N ASN A 47 0.98 7.14 20.94
CA ASN A 47 0.67 8.14 21.96
C ASN A 47 -0.28 7.64 23.07
N TYR A 48 -0.92 6.49 22.88
CA TYR A 48 -1.79 5.83 23.85
C TYR A 48 -1.07 4.75 24.65
N GLY A 49 0.20 4.47 24.30
CA GLY A 49 1.02 3.43 24.92
C GLY A 49 0.77 2.05 24.32
N GLU A 50 0.10 1.98 23.18
CA GLU A 50 -0.23 0.74 22.47
C GLU A 50 0.84 0.40 21.44
N TYR A 51 1.12 -0.88 21.27
CA TYR A 51 2.09 -1.38 20.30
C TYR A 51 1.33 -1.85 19.06
N ASP A 52 1.10 -0.93 18.13
CA ASP A 52 0.35 -1.19 16.93
C ASP A 52 1.24 -1.26 15.68
N ASP A 53 0.75 -1.93 14.66
CA ASP A 53 1.37 -1.92 13.35
C ASP A 53 1.38 -0.50 12.78
N TRP A 54 2.33 -0.19 11.89
CA TRP A 54 2.39 1.14 11.30
C TRP A 54 2.97 1.14 9.88
N ILE A 55 2.66 2.22 9.18
CA ILE A 55 3.13 2.53 7.83
C ILE A 55 3.84 3.87 7.87
N GLU A 56 5.04 3.93 7.31
CA GLU A 56 5.78 5.19 7.13
C GLU A 56 5.70 5.64 5.68
N ILE A 57 5.28 6.88 5.49
CA ILE A 57 5.32 7.59 4.22
C ILE A 57 6.56 8.49 4.20
N PHE A 58 7.26 8.54 3.07
CA PHE A 58 8.41 9.42 2.84
C PHE A 58 8.16 10.38 1.69
N ASN A 59 8.53 11.65 1.89
CA ASN A 59 8.50 12.66 0.84
C ASN A 59 9.86 12.74 0.13
N LEU A 60 9.90 12.29 -1.11
CA LEU A 60 11.09 12.32 -1.96
C LEU A 60 11.49 13.73 -2.42
N SER A 61 10.56 14.68 -2.41
CA SER A 61 10.80 16.05 -2.86
C SER A 61 11.50 16.89 -1.77
N THR A 62 11.86 18.11 -2.09
CA THR A 62 12.38 19.10 -1.12
C THR A 62 11.31 20.06 -0.62
N SER A 63 10.08 19.97 -1.16
CA SER A 63 8.96 20.82 -0.82
C SER A 63 7.96 20.08 0.08
N THR A 64 7.21 20.80 0.89
CA THR A 64 6.09 20.24 1.64
C THR A 64 4.99 19.78 0.68
N ILE A 65 4.44 18.59 0.92
CA ILE A 65 3.34 18.02 0.15
C ILE A 65 2.12 17.89 1.07
N ASP A 66 0.97 18.38 0.59
CA ASP A 66 -0.33 18.18 1.23
C ASP A 66 -0.84 16.78 0.89
N LEU A 67 -1.12 15.98 1.92
CA LEU A 67 -1.68 14.63 1.82
C LEU A 67 -3.17 14.58 2.15
N SER A 68 -3.81 15.75 2.31
CA SER A 68 -5.25 15.81 2.57
C SER A 68 -6.05 15.03 1.54
N GLY A 69 -6.88 14.11 2.00
CA GLY A 69 -7.74 13.33 1.12
C GLY A 69 -7.05 12.19 0.35
N TYR A 70 -5.75 11.97 0.51
CA TYR A 70 -5.13 10.73 0.07
C TYR A 70 -5.71 9.54 0.84
N TYR A 71 -5.46 8.35 0.35
CA TYR A 71 -5.96 7.12 0.98
C TYR A 71 -4.84 6.12 1.23
N LEU A 72 -4.97 5.39 2.33
CA LEU A 72 -4.22 4.16 2.58
C LEU A 72 -5.16 2.95 2.60
N SER A 73 -4.65 1.83 2.14
CA SER A 73 -5.37 0.57 2.14
C SER A 73 -4.41 -0.62 2.25
N ASP A 74 -4.89 -1.70 2.82
CA ASP A 74 -4.31 -3.04 2.82
C ASP A 74 -4.77 -3.87 1.59
N ASN A 75 -5.49 -3.24 0.62
CA ASN A 75 -6.08 -3.96 -0.50
C ASN A 75 -6.24 -3.05 -1.73
N HIS A 76 -5.47 -3.32 -2.79
CA HIS A 76 -5.53 -2.53 -4.03
C HIS A 76 -6.90 -2.58 -4.74
N LYS A 77 -7.73 -3.57 -4.45
CA LYS A 77 -9.11 -3.65 -4.98
C LYS A 77 -10.07 -2.71 -4.26
N LYS A 78 -9.66 -2.21 -3.09
CA LYS A 78 -10.36 -1.21 -2.26
C LYS A 78 -9.41 -0.07 -1.88
N PRO A 79 -8.86 0.68 -2.84
CA PRO A 79 -7.75 1.60 -2.63
C PRO A 79 -8.09 2.82 -1.74
N SER A 80 -9.37 3.09 -1.50
CA SER A 80 -9.89 4.19 -0.67
C SER A 80 -10.39 3.73 0.72
N LYS A 81 -9.72 2.74 1.34
CA LYS A 81 -10.20 2.12 2.58
C LYS A 81 -10.18 3.08 3.77
N TRP A 82 -9.11 3.85 3.92
CA TRP A 82 -8.96 4.87 4.95
C TRP A 82 -8.43 6.18 4.33
N GLN A 83 -9.08 7.29 4.64
CA GLN A 83 -8.71 8.60 4.11
C GLN A 83 -7.81 9.35 5.09
N ILE A 84 -6.68 9.87 4.59
CA ILE A 84 -5.80 10.76 5.34
C ILE A 84 -6.57 12.05 5.65
N PRO A 85 -6.63 12.47 6.92
CA PRO A 85 -7.38 13.64 7.35
C PRO A 85 -6.92 14.93 6.66
N ASN A 86 -7.86 15.87 6.49
CA ASN A 86 -7.54 17.20 5.97
C ASN A 86 -6.54 17.94 6.88
N GLY A 87 -5.64 18.68 6.28
CA GLY A 87 -4.58 19.41 6.97
C GLY A 87 -3.33 18.55 7.26
N THR A 88 -3.32 17.27 6.85
CA THR A 88 -2.13 16.43 6.96
C THR A 88 -1.15 16.78 5.86
N SER A 89 0.08 17.09 6.22
CA SER A 89 1.14 17.39 5.27
C SER A 89 2.46 16.74 5.69
N ILE A 90 3.36 16.55 4.74
CA ILE A 90 4.68 15.99 4.97
C ILE A 90 5.73 16.95 4.39
N VAL A 91 6.65 17.42 5.25
CA VAL A 91 7.74 18.33 4.84
C VAL A 91 8.68 17.66 3.84
N GLY A 92 9.40 18.46 3.07
CA GLY A 92 10.38 17.93 2.10
C GLY A 92 11.42 17.05 2.78
N LYS A 93 11.69 15.87 2.23
CA LYS A 93 12.57 14.83 2.81
C LYS A 93 12.14 14.35 4.21
N GLY A 94 10.90 14.64 4.61
CA GLY A 94 10.33 14.21 5.89
C GLY A 94 9.66 12.85 5.82
N TYR A 95 9.30 12.36 6.99
CA TYR A 95 8.59 11.11 7.23
C TYR A 95 7.24 11.39 7.89
N LEU A 96 6.28 10.53 7.67
CA LEU A 96 4.97 10.56 8.31
C LEU A 96 4.58 9.15 8.73
N ILE A 97 4.37 8.96 10.03
CA ILE A 97 3.94 7.69 10.59
C ILE A 97 2.42 7.67 10.66
N ILE A 98 1.83 6.54 10.24
CA ILE A 98 0.41 6.26 10.29
C ILE A 98 0.23 4.90 10.93
N TRP A 99 -0.51 4.84 12.05
CA TRP A 99 -0.78 3.62 12.78
C TRP A 99 -1.85 2.79 12.09
N ALA A 100 -1.56 1.53 11.88
CA ALA A 100 -2.47 0.59 11.21
C ALA A 100 -3.06 -0.37 12.24
N ASP A 101 -3.92 0.17 13.12
CA ASP A 101 -4.42 -0.45 14.33
C ASP A 101 -5.91 -0.85 14.28
N GLY A 102 -6.62 -0.43 13.23
CA GLY A 102 -8.06 -0.67 13.10
C GLY A 102 -8.92 0.21 13.99
N ASP A 103 -8.34 1.20 14.69
CA ASP A 103 -9.06 2.13 15.58
C ASP A 103 -8.96 3.58 15.12
N SER A 104 -9.66 3.91 14.06
CA SER A 104 -9.75 5.28 13.53
C SER A 104 -10.50 6.26 14.45
N THR A 105 -10.89 5.87 15.66
CA THR A 105 -11.50 6.74 16.66
C THR A 105 -10.47 7.42 17.56
N GLN A 106 -9.26 6.91 17.61
CA GLN A 106 -8.14 7.52 18.31
C GLN A 106 -7.71 8.83 17.63
N PHE A 107 -7.26 9.79 18.44
CA PHE A 107 -6.75 11.06 17.91
C PHE A 107 -5.37 10.86 17.26
N GLY A 108 -5.24 11.33 16.02
CA GLY A 108 -4.00 11.19 15.26
C GLY A 108 -4.23 10.50 13.91
N LEU A 109 -3.20 9.84 13.44
CA LEU A 109 -3.25 9.12 12.16
C LEU A 109 -3.37 7.61 12.45
N HIS A 110 -4.58 7.18 12.75
CA HIS A 110 -4.95 5.79 13.04
C HIS A 110 -5.91 5.28 11.98
N THR A 111 -5.58 4.16 11.33
CA THR A 111 -6.38 3.63 10.24
C THR A 111 -7.55 2.77 10.75
N ASN A 112 -8.48 2.47 9.86
CA ASN A 112 -9.58 1.53 10.11
C ASN A 112 -9.24 0.08 9.72
N PHE A 113 -7.95 -0.23 9.58
CA PHE A 113 -7.44 -1.57 9.25
C PHE A 113 -6.12 -1.83 9.97
N LYS A 114 -5.76 -3.10 10.09
CA LYS A 114 -4.46 -3.60 10.58
C LYS A 114 -3.67 -4.18 9.42
N LEU A 115 -2.35 -4.30 9.59
CA LEU A 115 -1.52 -5.08 8.68
C LEU A 115 -1.56 -6.56 9.08
N SER A 116 -1.47 -7.45 8.08
CA SER A 116 -1.50 -8.89 8.34
C SER A 116 -0.12 -9.44 8.72
N SER A 117 -0.05 -10.21 9.78
CA SER A 117 1.15 -10.99 10.14
C SER A 117 1.47 -12.12 9.15
N GLU A 118 0.53 -12.48 8.28
CA GLU A 118 0.71 -13.50 7.24
C GLU A 118 1.24 -12.92 5.91
N GLY A 119 1.48 -11.60 5.89
CA GLY A 119 1.82 -10.87 4.68
C GLY A 119 0.59 -10.42 3.90
N GLU A 120 0.70 -9.28 3.26
CA GLU A 120 -0.32 -8.67 2.40
C GLU A 120 0.26 -7.52 1.57
N GLU A 121 -0.51 -6.48 1.32
CA GLU A 121 -0.06 -5.29 0.62
C GLU A 121 -0.41 -4.01 1.39
N ALA A 122 0.34 -2.94 1.11
CA ALA A 122 -0.02 -1.58 1.48
C ALA A 122 -0.09 -0.73 0.22
N VAL A 123 -1.08 0.14 0.13
CA VAL A 123 -1.42 0.91 -1.07
C VAL A 123 -1.63 2.37 -0.70
N LEU A 124 -0.90 3.27 -1.34
CA LEU A 124 -1.08 4.72 -1.23
C LEU A 124 -1.75 5.25 -2.48
N THR A 125 -2.83 6.01 -2.31
CA THR A 125 -3.71 6.44 -3.40
C THR A 125 -4.04 7.92 -3.29
N LYS A 126 -4.07 8.65 -4.41
CA LYS A 126 -4.48 10.04 -4.48
C LYS A 126 -6.01 10.20 -4.31
N PRO A 127 -6.50 11.44 -4.06
CA PRO A 127 -7.94 11.71 -3.98
C PRO A 127 -8.73 11.31 -5.23
N ASP A 128 -8.10 11.31 -6.41
CA ASP A 128 -8.69 10.87 -7.68
C ASP A 128 -8.68 9.36 -7.88
N LEU A 129 -8.30 8.60 -6.87
CA LEU A 129 -8.14 7.14 -6.84
C LEU A 129 -7.01 6.60 -7.74
N THR A 130 -6.07 7.46 -8.14
CA THR A 130 -4.83 7.02 -8.77
C THR A 130 -3.88 6.42 -7.72
N ILE A 131 -3.48 5.17 -7.89
CA ILE A 131 -2.50 4.53 -7.01
C ILE A 131 -1.12 5.13 -7.30
N THR A 132 -0.50 5.73 -6.29
CA THR A 132 0.81 6.36 -6.39
C THR A 132 1.93 5.42 -5.99
N ASP A 133 1.67 4.57 -4.99
CA ASP A 133 2.63 3.56 -4.57
C ASP A 133 1.93 2.33 -4.01
N LYS A 134 2.56 1.19 -4.18
CA LYS A 134 2.09 -0.09 -3.67
C LYS A 134 3.25 -1.00 -3.34
N VAL A 135 3.17 -1.65 -2.20
CA VAL A 135 4.11 -2.67 -1.77
C VAL A 135 3.36 -3.92 -1.33
N SER A 136 3.84 -5.07 -1.76
CA SER A 136 3.42 -6.37 -1.20
C SER A 136 4.54 -6.88 -0.32
N PHE A 137 4.22 -7.33 0.88
CA PHE A 137 5.17 -7.85 1.84
C PHE A 137 4.81 -9.29 2.23
N PRO A 138 5.82 -10.17 2.40
CA PRO A 138 5.60 -11.54 2.89
C PRO A 138 5.41 -11.54 4.41
N ALA A 139 5.02 -12.68 4.98
CA ALA A 139 4.98 -12.88 6.42
C ALA A 139 6.32 -12.49 7.07
N PRO A 140 6.32 -11.64 8.11
CA PRO A 140 7.54 -11.26 8.82
C PRO A 140 8.09 -12.44 9.65
N THR A 141 9.40 -12.42 9.90
CA THR A 141 10.04 -13.31 10.85
C THR A 141 10.44 -12.54 12.09
N GLY A 142 9.51 -12.38 13.04
CA GLY A 142 9.70 -11.56 14.24
C GLY A 142 9.37 -10.07 13.99
N GLU A 143 9.80 -9.22 14.91
CA GLU A 143 9.58 -7.77 14.85
C GLU A 143 10.62 -7.09 13.96
N LEU A 144 10.51 -7.31 12.65
CA LEU A 144 11.33 -6.66 11.63
C LEU A 144 10.49 -5.67 10.82
N TYR A 145 11.16 -4.67 10.28
CA TYR A 145 10.57 -3.66 9.41
C TYR A 145 10.83 -3.99 7.95
N TYR A 146 9.80 -3.88 7.13
CA TYR A 146 9.92 -4.05 5.69
C TYR A 146 10.12 -2.69 5.05
N SER A 147 11.36 -2.37 4.66
CA SER A 147 11.80 -1.01 4.36
C SER A 147 12.45 -0.89 3.00
N ARG A 148 12.27 0.25 2.32
CA ARG A 148 13.01 0.61 1.11
C ARG A 148 14.46 0.93 1.43
N VAL A 149 15.40 0.25 0.78
CA VAL A 149 16.84 0.53 0.90
C VAL A 149 17.47 0.61 -0.48
N PRO A 150 18.00 1.78 -0.87
CA PRO A 150 18.05 3.05 -0.15
C PRO A 150 16.69 3.69 0.08
N ASN A 151 16.65 4.62 1.03
CA ASN A 151 15.48 5.34 1.49
C ASN A 151 14.63 5.91 0.34
N GLY A 152 13.35 5.62 0.34
CA GLY A 152 12.35 6.13 -0.61
C GLY A 152 12.42 5.57 -2.03
N THR A 153 13.55 5.01 -2.48
CA THR A 153 13.76 4.61 -3.88
C THR A 153 14.19 3.16 -4.06
N GLY A 154 14.68 2.52 -2.99
CA GLY A 154 15.23 1.16 -3.05
C GLY A 154 14.18 0.06 -3.10
N SER A 155 14.67 -1.16 -3.27
CA SER A 155 13.86 -2.36 -3.07
C SER A 155 13.57 -2.57 -1.59
N PHE A 156 12.40 -3.13 -1.29
CA PHE A 156 12.04 -3.49 0.07
C PHE A 156 12.81 -4.72 0.56
N LYS A 157 13.19 -4.70 1.83
CA LYS A 157 13.79 -5.82 2.55
C LYS A 157 13.53 -5.72 4.05
N TRP A 158 13.56 -6.85 4.73
CA TRP A 158 13.49 -6.93 6.18
C TRP A 158 14.78 -6.42 6.80
N GLN A 159 14.67 -5.55 7.79
CA GLN A 159 15.82 -4.99 8.53
C GLN A 159 15.44 -4.55 9.93
N SER A 160 16.45 -4.12 10.71
CA SER A 160 16.23 -3.50 12.01
C SER A 160 15.49 -2.18 11.87
N PRO A 161 14.70 -1.80 12.90
CA PRO A 161 13.85 -0.61 12.91
C PRO A 161 14.58 0.70 12.59
N THR A 162 13.93 1.54 11.75
CA THR A 162 14.42 2.89 11.44
C THR A 162 13.35 3.97 11.62
N PHE A 163 12.36 3.73 12.48
CA PHE A 163 11.20 4.58 12.73
C PHE A 163 11.53 6.08 12.68
N ASN A 164 10.85 6.82 11.77
CA ASN A 164 11.03 8.26 11.54
C ASN A 164 12.49 8.65 11.21
N LYS A 165 13.23 7.77 10.54
CA LYS A 165 14.64 7.98 10.17
C LYS A 165 14.91 7.32 8.80
N SER A 166 16.11 7.62 8.26
CA SER A 166 16.53 7.05 6.98
C SER A 166 16.78 5.54 7.06
N ASN A 167 16.25 4.80 6.08
CA ASN A 167 16.44 3.36 5.87
C ASN A 167 17.78 3.02 5.21
N ASN A 168 18.71 3.96 5.10
CA ASN A 168 20.00 3.67 4.48
C ASN A 168 20.74 2.60 5.30
N ALA A 169 21.23 1.57 4.59
CA ALA A 169 22.02 0.50 5.20
C ALA A 169 23.17 1.11 6.03
N ARG A 170 23.26 0.66 7.27
CA ARG A 170 24.40 0.91 8.14
C ARG A 170 25.51 -0.08 7.83
#